data_28c86a86c5991aaa88b7b503c2d86f39
#
_entry.id   28c86a86c5991aaa88b7b503c2d86f39
#
_cell.length_a   1.000
_cell.length_b   1.000
_cell.length_c   1.000
_cell.angle_alpha   90.00
_cell.angle_beta   90.00
_cell.angle_gamma   90.00
#
_symmetry.space_group_name_H-M   'P 1'
#
loop_
_entity.id
_entity.type
_entity.pdbx_description
1 polymer ?
#
loop_
_entity_poly.entity_id
_entity_poly.type
_entity_poly.pdbx_seq_one_letter_code
_entity_poly.pdbx_strand_id
1 'polypeptide(L)'
;MNIFKLSIKNIVSKPLNSILSLALLIFGIGIISLMLQLNSLIKTQMDNNLKGIDMVVGAKGSPLQLILSAVYHIDSPTGNISVEDAKKIKNNRMVGSSIDLLYGDNYKGYRIVGTEQKFLDLYKAKIKEGRKWENPFEVVVGSKIYSKLNINIDDELVSSHGLRETGEEHADQLFKVVGLLEPSNSVIDQLIVTSPQSIWDLHDDHDHGSEEHNEEHDHEHDEEHDHEHDEELSLIHI
;
A
#
# COMPACT_ATOMS: atom_id res chain seq x y z
N MET A 1 -34.59 26.12 -52.69
CA MET A 1 -34.17 26.90 -51.46
C MET A 1 -33.14 26.03 -50.75
N ASN A 2 -31.92 26.49 -50.55
CA ASN A 2 -30.81 25.66 -50.06
C ASN A 2 -30.88 25.59 -48.54
N ILE A 3 -31.14 24.39 -47.95
CA ILE A 3 -31.36 24.15 -46.51
C ILE A 3 -30.17 24.73 -45.69
N PHE A 4 -28.96 24.60 -46.19
CA PHE A 4 -27.76 25.19 -45.58
C PHE A 4 -27.85 26.70 -45.44
N LYS A 5 -28.30 27.40 -46.48
CA LYS A 5 -28.42 28.87 -46.46
C LYS A 5 -29.47 29.37 -45.49
N LEU A 6 -30.56 28.59 -45.32
CA LEU A 6 -31.64 28.84 -44.38
C LEU A 6 -31.13 28.63 -42.91
N SER A 7 -30.37 27.58 -42.68
CA SER A 7 -29.81 27.22 -41.38
C SER A 7 -28.80 28.30 -40.87
N ILE A 8 -27.89 28.74 -41.74
CA ILE A 8 -26.94 29.81 -41.46
C ILE A 8 -27.68 31.13 -41.15
N LYS A 9 -28.71 31.49 -41.96
CA LYS A 9 -29.49 32.70 -41.71
C LYS A 9 -30.25 32.67 -40.37
N ASN A 10 -30.72 31.50 -39.94
CA ASN A 10 -31.41 31.31 -38.67
C ASN A 10 -30.43 31.46 -37.48
N ILE A 11 -29.23 30.90 -37.62
CA ILE A 11 -28.13 31.02 -36.61
C ILE A 11 -27.76 32.50 -36.41
N VAL A 12 -27.61 33.24 -37.49
CA VAL A 12 -27.22 34.67 -37.43
C VAL A 12 -28.36 35.57 -36.96
N SER A 13 -29.61 35.20 -37.22
CA SER A 13 -30.79 36.02 -36.83
C SER A 13 -31.11 35.95 -35.34
N LYS A 14 -30.67 34.88 -34.62
CA LYS A 14 -30.91 34.68 -33.17
C LYS A 14 -29.58 34.28 -32.47
N PRO A 15 -28.62 35.19 -32.39
CA PRO A 15 -27.25 34.83 -31.93
C PRO A 15 -27.22 34.31 -30.50
N LEU A 16 -28.02 34.87 -29.59
CA LEU A 16 -28.06 34.44 -28.18
C LEU A 16 -28.50 32.97 -28.03
N ASN A 17 -29.59 32.59 -28.72
CA ASN A 17 -30.09 31.22 -28.68
C ASN A 17 -29.08 30.23 -29.33
N SER A 18 -28.41 30.64 -30.40
CA SER A 18 -27.40 29.83 -31.09
C SER A 18 -26.15 29.61 -30.25
N ILE A 19 -25.70 30.65 -29.55
CA ILE A 19 -24.57 30.55 -28.60
C ILE A 19 -24.94 29.65 -27.41
N LEU A 20 -26.14 29.81 -26.85
CA LEU A 20 -26.59 28.98 -25.74
C LEU A 20 -26.69 27.50 -26.15
N SER A 21 -27.29 27.22 -27.31
CA SER A 21 -27.39 25.86 -27.83
C SER A 21 -26.02 25.23 -28.10
N LEU A 22 -25.10 26.00 -28.65
CA LEU A 22 -23.72 25.55 -28.89
C LEU A 22 -22.98 25.28 -27.58
N ALA A 23 -23.15 26.18 -26.60
CA ALA A 23 -22.55 26.00 -25.27
C ALA A 23 -23.07 24.73 -24.59
N LEU A 24 -24.38 24.46 -24.63
CA LEU A 24 -24.97 23.24 -24.10
C LEU A 24 -24.46 21.99 -24.82
N LEU A 25 -24.29 22.05 -26.15
CA LEU A 25 -23.73 20.93 -26.93
C LEU A 25 -22.28 20.64 -26.52
N ILE A 26 -21.45 21.69 -26.43
CA ILE A 26 -20.05 21.55 -26.02
C ILE A 26 -19.98 20.99 -24.60
N PHE A 27 -20.81 21.48 -23.69
CA PHE A 27 -20.86 21.00 -22.31
C PHE A 27 -21.29 19.53 -22.24
N GLY A 28 -22.29 19.13 -23.00
CA GLY A 28 -22.75 17.74 -23.08
C GLY A 28 -21.67 16.79 -23.59
N ILE A 29 -21.03 17.13 -24.70
CA ILE A 29 -19.92 16.34 -25.26
C ILE A 29 -18.73 16.31 -24.29
N GLY A 30 -18.43 17.45 -23.66
CA GLY A 30 -17.35 17.57 -22.69
C GLY A 30 -17.54 16.66 -21.47
N ILE A 31 -18.74 16.60 -20.91
CA ILE A 31 -19.07 15.72 -19.78
C ILE A 31 -18.95 14.25 -20.19
N ILE A 32 -19.48 13.87 -21.35
CA ILE A 32 -19.38 12.49 -21.82
C ILE A 32 -17.90 12.09 -22.03
N SER A 33 -17.12 12.94 -22.66
CA SER A 33 -15.70 12.71 -22.87
C SER A 33 -14.94 12.57 -21.56
N LEU A 34 -15.21 13.44 -20.59
CA LEU A 34 -14.61 13.38 -19.26
C LEU A 34 -14.96 12.08 -18.54
N MET A 35 -16.22 11.65 -18.59
CA MET A 35 -16.68 10.38 -18.00
C MET A 35 -15.97 9.17 -18.62
N LEU A 36 -15.81 9.15 -19.95
CA LEU A 36 -15.11 8.06 -20.63
C LEU A 36 -13.62 8.03 -20.26
N GLN A 37 -12.96 9.18 -20.16
CA GLN A 37 -11.57 9.27 -19.73
C GLN A 37 -11.40 8.82 -18.28
N LEU A 38 -12.29 9.26 -17.37
CA LEU A 38 -12.25 8.87 -15.97
C LEU A 38 -12.40 7.35 -15.80
N ASN A 39 -13.38 6.77 -16.50
CA ASN A 39 -13.59 5.31 -16.48
C ASN A 39 -12.35 4.55 -17.00
N SER A 40 -11.74 5.02 -18.06
CA SER A 40 -10.51 4.41 -18.61
C SER A 40 -9.33 4.50 -17.63
N LEU A 41 -9.15 5.66 -16.97
CA LEU A 41 -8.09 5.86 -15.96
C LEU A 41 -8.29 4.94 -14.76
N ILE A 42 -9.50 4.87 -14.21
CA ILE A 42 -9.83 4.01 -13.07
C ILE A 42 -9.55 2.54 -13.42
N LYS A 43 -10.03 2.09 -14.59
CA LYS A 43 -9.83 0.71 -15.03
C LYS A 43 -8.33 0.39 -15.17
N THR A 44 -7.57 1.26 -15.82
CA THR A 44 -6.12 1.05 -16.00
C THR A 44 -5.40 1.00 -14.65
N GLN A 45 -5.78 1.86 -13.69
CA GLN A 45 -5.19 1.87 -12.36
C GLN A 45 -5.53 0.60 -11.57
N MET A 46 -6.78 0.12 -11.66
CA MET A 46 -7.17 -1.15 -11.06
C MET A 46 -6.41 -2.32 -11.67
N ASP A 47 -6.35 -2.40 -12.99
CA ASP A 47 -5.65 -3.46 -13.70
C ASP A 47 -4.14 -3.49 -13.35
N ASN A 48 -3.51 -2.34 -13.16
CA ASN A 48 -2.10 -2.25 -12.76
C ASN A 48 -1.87 -2.73 -11.31
N ASN A 49 -2.82 -2.48 -10.41
CA ASN A 49 -2.69 -2.87 -9.01
C ASN A 49 -3.08 -4.33 -8.75
N LEU A 50 -4.01 -4.88 -9.53
CA LEU A 50 -4.50 -6.27 -9.37
C LEU A 50 -3.74 -7.28 -10.21
N LYS A 51 -2.88 -6.83 -11.12
CA LYS A 51 -2.21 -7.70 -12.08
C LYS A 51 -1.30 -8.73 -11.40
N GLY A 52 -1.59 -9.99 -11.66
CA GLY A 52 -0.80 -11.11 -11.11
C GLY A 52 -1.20 -11.53 -9.71
N ILE A 53 -2.27 -10.95 -9.14
CA ILE A 53 -2.84 -11.35 -7.84
C ILE A 53 -4.10 -12.15 -8.14
N ASP A 54 -4.07 -13.46 -7.85
CA ASP A 54 -5.22 -14.36 -8.02
C ASP A 54 -6.04 -14.48 -6.71
N MET A 55 -5.37 -14.39 -5.57
CA MET A 55 -6.00 -14.58 -4.26
C MET A 55 -5.24 -13.79 -3.18
N VAL A 56 -5.98 -13.25 -2.23
CA VAL A 56 -5.45 -12.63 -1.01
C VAL A 56 -5.92 -13.45 0.18
N VAL A 57 -5.00 -13.76 1.08
CA VAL A 57 -5.28 -14.47 2.33
C VAL A 57 -4.88 -13.60 3.50
N GLY A 58 -5.74 -13.50 4.50
CA GLY A 58 -5.49 -12.73 5.72
C GLY A 58 -6.41 -13.20 6.84
N ALA A 59 -6.31 -12.59 8.01
CA ALA A 59 -7.14 -12.89 9.15
C ALA A 59 -8.63 -12.66 8.82
N LYS A 60 -9.50 -13.42 9.51
CA LYS A 60 -10.94 -13.35 9.29
C LYS A 60 -11.48 -11.96 9.61
N GLY A 61 -12.11 -11.32 8.65
CA GLY A 61 -12.70 -9.99 8.80
C GLY A 61 -13.47 -9.55 7.55
N SER A 62 -13.49 -8.25 7.29
CA SER A 62 -14.14 -7.70 6.11
C SER A 62 -13.33 -7.99 4.84
N PRO A 63 -13.92 -8.63 3.81
CA PRO A 63 -13.22 -8.84 2.53
C PRO A 63 -12.77 -7.53 1.86
N LEU A 64 -13.56 -6.46 2.02
CA LEU A 64 -13.20 -5.15 1.48
C LEU A 64 -11.96 -4.59 2.18
N GLN A 65 -11.90 -4.67 3.51
CA GLN A 65 -10.75 -4.22 4.29
C GLN A 65 -9.50 -5.03 3.93
N LEU A 66 -9.63 -6.34 3.75
CA LEU A 66 -8.53 -7.20 3.33
C LEU A 66 -7.96 -6.78 1.96
N ILE A 67 -8.82 -6.48 0.99
CA ILE A 67 -8.39 -5.99 -0.33
C ILE A 67 -7.74 -4.60 -0.21
N LEU A 68 -8.34 -3.69 0.56
CA LEU A 68 -7.79 -2.34 0.75
C LEU A 68 -6.44 -2.36 1.44
N SER A 69 -6.24 -3.24 2.40
CA SER A 69 -4.95 -3.37 3.10
C SER A 69 -3.90 -4.09 2.25
N ALA A 70 -4.23 -5.25 1.66
CA ALA A 70 -3.25 -6.11 1.02
C ALA A 70 -2.91 -5.73 -0.43
N VAL A 71 -3.86 -5.17 -1.18
CA VAL A 71 -3.66 -4.81 -2.60
C VAL A 71 -3.40 -3.32 -2.78
N TYR A 72 -4.18 -2.49 -2.08
CA TYR A 72 -4.06 -1.03 -2.20
C TYR A 72 -3.18 -0.40 -1.13
N HIS A 73 -2.86 -1.12 -0.06
CA HIS A 73 -2.05 -0.68 1.08
C HIS A 73 -2.56 0.62 1.74
N ILE A 74 -3.87 0.86 1.72
CA ILE A 74 -4.51 2.09 2.23
C ILE A 74 -4.98 1.93 3.67
N ASP A 75 -5.44 0.72 4.05
CA ASP A 75 -6.06 0.45 5.35
C ASP A 75 -5.23 -0.53 6.18
N SER A 76 -5.52 -0.63 7.46
CA SER A 76 -4.91 -1.62 8.34
C SER A 76 -5.44 -3.02 8.02
N PRO A 77 -4.62 -4.07 8.16
CA PRO A 77 -5.08 -5.45 7.97
C PRO A 77 -6.20 -5.80 8.96
N THR A 78 -6.97 -6.82 8.61
CA THR A 78 -8.08 -7.33 9.45
C THR A 78 -7.60 -8.05 10.71
N GLY A 79 -6.31 -8.30 10.83
CA GLY A 79 -5.62 -9.03 11.88
C GLY A 79 -4.46 -9.82 11.31
N ASN A 80 -3.86 -10.67 12.13
CA ASN A 80 -2.69 -11.46 11.80
C ASN A 80 -3.08 -12.89 11.44
N ILE A 81 -2.25 -13.57 10.67
CA ILE A 81 -2.30 -15.01 10.46
C ILE A 81 -1.04 -15.63 11.06
N SER A 82 -1.18 -16.81 11.68
CA SER A 82 -0.03 -17.50 12.23
C SER A 82 0.95 -17.93 11.13
N VAL A 83 2.24 -17.95 11.45
CA VAL A 83 3.28 -18.42 10.54
C VAL A 83 3.02 -19.86 10.08
N GLU A 84 2.44 -20.69 10.94
CA GLU A 84 2.08 -22.07 10.61
C GLU A 84 0.99 -22.17 9.56
N ASP A 85 -0.08 -21.36 9.68
CA ASP A 85 -1.16 -21.35 8.70
C ASP A 85 -0.67 -20.78 7.36
N ALA A 86 0.16 -19.77 7.41
CA ALA A 86 0.87 -19.24 6.26
C ALA A 86 1.69 -20.33 5.54
N LYS A 87 2.48 -21.10 6.28
CA LYS A 87 3.26 -22.24 5.73
C LYS A 87 2.36 -23.33 5.15
N LYS A 88 1.20 -23.65 5.80
CA LYS A 88 0.23 -24.61 5.26
C LYS A 88 -0.32 -24.17 3.90
N ILE A 89 -0.64 -22.88 3.77
CA ILE A 89 -1.14 -22.30 2.51
C ILE A 89 -0.08 -22.35 1.44
N LYS A 90 1.15 -21.89 1.73
CA LYS A 90 2.29 -21.90 0.80
C LYS A 90 2.60 -23.31 0.26
N ASN A 91 2.50 -24.33 1.12
CA ASN A 91 2.78 -25.70 0.76
C ASN A 91 1.61 -26.41 0.03
N ASN A 92 0.49 -25.73 -0.18
CA ASN A 92 -0.62 -26.30 -0.91
C ASN A 92 -0.27 -26.45 -2.40
N ARG A 93 -0.52 -27.61 -2.95
CA ARG A 93 -0.20 -27.97 -4.35
C ARG A 93 -0.90 -27.09 -5.39
N MET A 94 -1.95 -26.38 -5.02
CA MET A 94 -2.68 -25.47 -5.89
C MET A 94 -2.10 -24.04 -5.90
N VAL A 95 -1.18 -23.73 -4.97
CA VAL A 95 -0.53 -22.42 -4.89
C VAL A 95 0.76 -22.46 -5.72
N GLY A 96 0.80 -21.68 -6.77
CA GLY A 96 1.96 -21.62 -7.67
C GLY A 96 3.06 -20.69 -7.13
N SER A 97 2.66 -19.58 -6.51
CA SER A 97 3.57 -18.61 -5.88
C SER A 97 2.83 -17.88 -4.77
N SER A 98 3.52 -17.51 -3.73
CA SER A 98 2.97 -16.69 -2.65
C SER A 98 3.99 -15.61 -2.27
N ILE A 99 3.49 -14.49 -1.77
CA ILE A 99 4.28 -13.36 -1.31
C ILE A 99 3.76 -12.95 0.06
N ASP A 100 4.66 -12.86 1.04
CA ASP A 100 4.31 -12.42 2.38
C ASP A 100 4.32 -10.90 2.45
N LEU A 101 3.32 -10.35 3.14
CA LEU A 101 3.26 -8.93 3.43
C LEU A 101 3.16 -8.74 4.95
N LEU A 102 4.13 -8.08 5.51
CA LEU A 102 4.19 -7.71 6.92
C LEU A 102 3.98 -6.20 7.04
N TYR A 103 3.09 -5.82 7.92
CA TYR A 103 2.77 -4.43 8.18
C TYR A 103 3.02 -4.11 9.66
N GLY A 104 3.44 -2.92 9.92
CA GLY A 104 3.61 -2.43 11.29
C GLY A 104 3.77 -0.93 11.26
N ASP A 105 4.71 -0.47 10.50
CA ASP A 105 5.22 0.88 10.56
C ASP A 105 4.93 1.72 9.34
N ASN A 106 5.09 3.02 9.54
CA ASN A 106 5.05 4.01 8.48
C ASN A 106 6.20 5.03 8.60
N TYR A 107 6.48 5.73 7.52
CA TYR A 107 7.33 6.90 7.49
C TYR A 107 6.55 8.07 6.91
N LYS A 108 6.26 9.08 7.72
CA LYS A 108 5.50 10.28 7.32
C LYS A 108 4.19 9.95 6.57
N GLY A 109 3.45 8.96 7.07
CA GLY A 109 2.19 8.51 6.48
C GLY A 109 2.32 7.56 5.28
N TYR A 110 3.54 7.21 4.87
CA TYR A 110 3.80 6.19 3.86
C TYR A 110 4.12 4.86 4.53
N ARG A 111 3.45 3.81 4.08
CA ARG A 111 3.56 2.49 4.69
C ARG A 111 4.90 1.85 4.39
N ILE A 112 5.53 1.28 5.42
CA ILE A 112 6.65 0.37 5.32
C ILE A 112 6.11 -1.04 5.25
N VAL A 113 6.51 -1.80 4.23
CA VAL A 113 6.04 -3.17 3.99
C VAL A 113 7.24 -4.10 3.98
N GLY A 114 7.24 -5.03 4.94
CA GLY A 114 8.18 -6.16 4.94
C GLY A 114 7.70 -7.22 3.95
N THR A 115 8.52 -7.56 2.95
CA THR A 115 8.13 -8.50 1.91
C THR A 115 9.33 -9.13 1.20
N GLU A 116 9.07 -10.13 0.38
CA GLU A 116 10.08 -10.75 -0.46
C GLU A 116 10.39 -9.91 -1.72
N GLN A 117 11.58 -10.08 -2.29
CA GLN A 117 11.96 -9.38 -3.54
C GLN A 117 11.05 -9.70 -4.74
N LYS A 118 10.36 -10.85 -4.70
CA LYS A 118 9.33 -11.22 -5.69
C LYS A 118 8.18 -10.19 -5.78
N PHE A 119 7.93 -9.43 -4.71
CA PHE A 119 6.95 -8.36 -4.71
C PHE A 119 7.28 -7.26 -5.72
N LEU A 120 8.57 -6.92 -5.89
CA LEU A 120 9.00 -6.00 -6.93
C LEU A 120 8.73 -6.56 -8.34
N ASP A 121 8.95 -7.86 -8.51
CA ASP A 121 8.76 -8.53 -9.80
C ASP A 121 7.26 -8.61 -10.18
N LEU A 122 6.36 -8.80 -9.18
CA LEU A 122 4.90 -8.78 -9.34
C LEU A 122 4.44 -7.48 -10.03
N TYR A 123 4.93 -6.33 -9.56
CA TYR A 123 4.62 -5.01 -10.13
C TYR A 123 5.56 -4.61 -11.27
N LYS A 124 6.51 -5.49 -11.69
CA LYS A 124 7.55 -5.19 -12.67
C LYS A 124 8.33 -3.92 -12.33
N ALA A 125 8.48 -3.65 -11.05
CA ALA A 125 9.19 -2.49 -10.55
C ALA A 125 10.69 -2.62 -10.82
N LYS A 126 11.28 -1.55 -11.34
CA LYS A 126 12.71 -1.49 -11.64
C LYS A 126 13.41 -0.52 -10.70
N ILE A 127 14.63 -0.85 -10.35
CA ILE A 127 15.50 0.06 -9.61
C ILE A 127 15.97 1.16 -10.58
N LYS A 128 15.73 2.41 -10.20
CA LYS A 128 16.24 3.59 -10.89
C LYS A 128 17.67 3.91 -10.46
N GLU A 129 17.91 3.80 -9.15
CA GLU A 129 19.18 4.13 -8.53
C GLU A 129 19.41 3.23 -7.31
N GLY A 130 20.66 2.85 -7.04
CA GLY A 130 21.00 1.95 -5.95
C GLY A 130 20.76 0.47 -6.27
N ARG A 131 20.32 -0.30 -5.28
CA ARG A 131 20.10 -1.75 -5.36
C ARG A 131 18.85 -2.19 -4.59
N LYS A 132 18.48 -3.46 -4.70
CA LYS A 132 17.51 -4.10 -3.81
C LYS A 132 18.13 -4.27 -2.41
N TRP A 133 17.28 -4.45 -1.39
CA TRP A 133 17.76 -4.77 -0.02
C TRP A 133 18.41 -6.14 0.03
N GLU A 134 19.45 -6.26 0.84
CA GLU A 134 20.20 -7.51 1.10
C GLU A 134 20.24 -7.83 2.59
N ASN A 135 20.18 -6.80 3.44
CA ASN A 135 20.24 -6.91 4.88
C ASN A 135 18.94 -6.37 5.53
N PRO A 136 18.65 -6.76 6.78
CA PRO A 136 17.59 -6.11 7.57
C PRO A 136 17.81 -4.60 7.65
N PHE A 137 16.71 -3.85 7.81
CA PHE A 137 16.67 -2.39 7.86
C PHE A 137 17.15 -1.65 6.59
N GLU A 138 17.43 -2.36 5.52
CA GLU A 138 17.59 -1.74 4.21
C GLU A 138 16.24 -1.58 3.54
N VAL A 139 15.97 -0.41 2.94
CA VAL A 139 14.71 -0.12 2.26
C VAL A 139 14.90 0.33 0.83
N VAL A 140 13.90 -0.01 0.02
CA VAL A 140 13.72 0.53 -1.34
C VAL A 140 12.47 1.40 -1.35
N VAL A 141 12.60 2.62 -1.87
CA VAL A 141 11.58 3.66 -1.79
C VAL A 141 10.87 3.85 -3.13
N GLY A 142 9.54 3.88 -3.09
CA GLY A 142 8.68 4.10 -4.25
C GLY A 142 8.82 5.50 -4.85
N SER A 143 8.57 5.61 -6.16
CA SER A 143 8.86 6.80 -6.96
C SER A 143 8.14 8.08 -6.50
N LYS A 144 6.90 7.96 -6.03
CA LYS A 144 6.13 9.11 -5.53
C LYS A 144 6.64 9.62 -4.19
N ILE A 145 7.20 8.72 -3.34
CA ILE A 145 7.68 9.06 -2.02
C ILE A 145 8.97 9.87 -2.11
N TYR A 146 10.01 9.31 -2.78
CA TYR A 146 11.28 10.02 -2.85
C TYR A 146 11.16 11.36 -3.61
N SER A 147 10.28 11.42 -4.61
CA SER A 147 10.04 12.68 -5.33
C SER A 147 9.34 13.74 -4.47
N LYS A 148 8.43 13.33 -3.57
CA LYS A 148 7.65 14.25 -2.72
C LYS A 148 8.42 14.67 -1.48
N LEU A 149 9.18 13.74 -0.88
CA LEU A 149 9.91 13.97 0.37
C LEU A 149 11.40 14.30 0.16
N ASN A 150 11.88 14.32 -1.11
CA ASN A 150 13.28 14.56 -1.49
C ASN A 150 14.24 13.57 -0.81
N ILE A 151 13.87 12.27 -0.81
CA ILE A 151 14.69 11.19 -0.25
C ILE A 151 15.75 10.77 -1.26
N ASN A 152 16.97 10.54 -0.79
CA ASN A 152 18.11 10.10 -1.58
C ASN A 152 18.63 8.74 -1.08
N ILE A 153 19.52 8.14 -1.87
CA ILE A 153 20.28 6.96 -1.41
C ILE A 153 21.10 7.33 -0.20
N ASP A 154 21.26 6.38 0.73
CA ASP A 154 21.92 6.48 2.02
C ASP A 154 21.22 7.37 3.07
N ASP A 155 20.07 7.96 2.76
CA ASP A 155 19.24 8.61 3.78
C ASP A 155 18.75 7.59 4.81
N GLU A 156 18.60 8.04 6.06
CA GLU A 156 18.07 7.25 7.18
C GLU A 156 16.64 7.68 7.49
N LEU A 157 15.74 6.71 7.57
CA LEU A 157 14.32 6.92 7.84
C LEU A 157 13.97 6.41 9.24
N VAL A 158 13.40 7.27 10.08
CA VAL A 158 12.84 6.89 11.38
C VAL A 158 11.41 6.42 11.18
N SER A 159 11.11 5.18 11.53
CA SER A 159 9.73 4.68 11.45
C SER A 159 8.89 5.10 12.65
N SER A 160 7.58 5.10 12.46
CA SER A 160 6.60 5.33 13.52
C SER A 160 5.47 4.32 13.47
N HIS A 161 4.95 3.91 14.61
CA HIS A 161 3.84 2.97 14.70
C HIS A 161 2.53 3.51 14.13
N GLY A 162 1.79 2.64 13.42
CA GLY A 162 0.47 2.92 12.87
C GLY A 162 0.51 3.73 11.56
N LEU A 163 -0.67 4.14 11.07
CA LEU A 163 -0.84 4.89 9.82
C LEU A 163 -0.87 6.41 10.00
N ARG A 164 -0.76 6.91 11.23
CA ARG A 164 -0.83 8.34 11.55
C ARG A 164 0.55 8.88 11.88
N GLU A 165 0.80 10.14 11.48
CA GLU A 165 2.05 10.87 11.76
C GLU A 165 2.34 11.10 13.26
N THR A 166 1.42 10.72 14.15
CA THR A 166 1.49 10.92 15.62
C THR A 166 1.80 9.63 16.36
N GLY A 167 2.29 8.59 15.72
CA GLY A 167 2.73 7.36 16.38
C GLY A 167 4.02 7.54 17.18
N GLU A 168 4.33 6.62 18.08
CA GLU A 168 5.63 6.56 18.75
C GLU A 168 6.73 6.31 17.73
N GLU A 169 7.78 7.14 17.75
CA GLU A 169 8.91 7.03 16.83
C GLU A 169 9.91 6.01 17.37
N HIS A 170 10.35 5.10 16.53
CA HIS A 170 11.46 4.18 16.83
C HIS A 170 12.79 4.87 16.52
N ALA A 171 13.22 5.74 17.44
CA ALA A 171 14.48 6.47 17.29
C ALA A 171 15.73 5.56 17.33
N ASP A 172 15.58 4.35 17.88
CA ASP A 172 16.68 3.42 18.11
C ASP A 172 17.01 2.55 16.88
N GLN A 173 16.08 2.41 15.92
CA GLN A 173 16.28 1.62 14.70
C GLN A 173 15.95 2.41 13.46
N LEU A 174 16.96 2.64 12.64
CA LEU A 174 16.87 3.46 11.43
C LEU A 174 16.82 2.57 10.18
N PHE A 175 15.89 2.87 9.29
CA PHE A 175 15.83 2.25 7.97
C PHE A 175 16.74 2.99 6.98
N LYS A 176 17.72 2.30 6.41
CA LYS A 176 18.65 2.86 5.43
C LYS A 176 18.12 2.72 4.01
N VAL A 177 18.05 3.82 3.27
CA VAL A 177 17.64 3.83 1.86
C VAL A 177 18.76 3.31 0.97
N VAL A 178 18.56 2.14 0.36
CA VAL A 178 19.54 1.50 -0.54
C VAL A 178 19.10 1.49 -2.00
N GLY A 179 17.84 1.80 -2.28
CA GLY A 179 17.32 1.82 -3.65
C GLY A 179 16.14 2.75 -3.83
N LEU A 180 16.01 3.30 -5.04
CA LEU A 180 14.89 4.11 -5.49
C LEU A 180 14.25 3.43 -6.71
N LEU A 181 12.90 3.36 -6.74
CA LEU A 181 12.17 2.72 -7.84
C LEU A 181 11.90 3.68 -9.00
N GLU A 182 11.90 3.15 -10.22
CA GLU A 182 11.30 3.84 -11.37
C GLU A 182 9.78 3.96 -11.20
N PRO A 183 9.14 5.00 -11.78
CA PRO A 183 7.67 5.10 -11.78
C PRO A 183 7.03 3.90 -12.49
N SER A 184 6.20 3.16 -11.77
CA SER A 184 5.49 1.98 -12.28
C SER A 184 4.01 2.24 -12.59
N ASN A 185 3.47 3.37 -12.13
CA ASN A 185 2.04 3.70 -12.12
C ASN A 185 1.17 2.65 -11.40
N SER A 186 1.74 2.00 -10.40
CA SER A 186 1.06 1.06 -9.53
C SER A 186 1.19 1.48 -8.06
N VAL A 187 0.61 0.68 -7.16
CA VAL A 187 0.62 0.96 -5.72
C VAL A 187 2.04 1.04 -5.14
N ILE A 188 2.98 0.28 -5.68
CA ILE A 188 4.37 0.23 -5.19
C ILE A 188 5.08 1.59 -5.23
N ASP A 189 4.62 2.50 -6.10
CA ASP A 189 5.15 3.87 -6.17
C ASP A 189 4.93 4.67 -4.86
N GLN A 190 4.02 4.21 -4.00
CA GLN A 190 3.63 4.82 -2.73
C GLN A 190 4.04 3.99 -1.51
N LEU A 191 4.90 3.01 -1.69
CA LEU A 191 5.36 2.11 -0.62
C LEU A 191 6.85 2.28 -0.37
N ILE A 192 7.24 2.01 0.87
CA ILE A 192 8.62 1.73 1.27
C ILE A 192 8.69 0.24 1.52
N VAL A 193 9.58 -0.47 0.84
CA VAL A 193 9.67 -1.93 0.91
C VAL A 193 10.99 -2.36 1.53
N THR A 194 10.90 -3.35 2.42
CA THR A 194 12.04 -3.90 3.15
C THR A 194 11.94 -5.43 3.25
N SER A 195 12.91 -6.07 3.88
CA SER A 195 12.84 -7.51 4.18
C SER A 195 11.80 -7.81 5.26
N PRO A 196 11.19 -9.00 5.28
CA PRO A 196 10.33 -9.45 6.38
C PRO A 196 11.04 -9.39 7.74
N GLN A 197 12.32 -9.75 7.75
CA GLN A 197 13.15 -9.77 8.96
C GLN A 197 13.24 -8.39 9.63
N SER A 198 13.30 -7.31 8.84
CA SER A 198 13.31 -5.94 9.39
C SER A 198 12.08 -5.63 10.24
N ILE A 199 10.91 -6.13 9.83
CA ILE A 199 9.67 -5.90 10.58
C ILE A 199 9.63 -6.78 11.82
N TRP A 200 10.12 -8.00 11.76
CA TRP A 200 10.22 -8.88 12.94
C TRP A 200 11.19 -8.32 13.97
N ASP A 201 12.42 -8.02 13.58
CA ASP A 201 13.44 -7.49 14.48
C ASP A 201 13.00 -6.18 15.15
N LEU A 202 12.24 -5.35 14.44
CA LEU A 202 11.70 -4.10 14.99
C LEU A 202 10.70 -4.33 16.13
N HIS A 203 9.93 -5.42 16.09
CA HIS A 203 8.91 -5.72 17.09
C HIS A 203 9.41 -6.62 18.22
N ASP A 204 10.40 -7.49 17.99
CA ASP A 204 10.97 -8.35 19.02
C ASP A 204 11.70 -7.55 20.12
N ASP A 205 12.34 -6.44 19.78
CA ASP A 205 13.06 -5.60 20.75
C ASP A 205 12.13 -4.88 21.74
N HIS A 206 10.84 -4.75 21.44
CA HIS A 206 9.86 -4.09 22.34
C HIS A 206 9.31 -4.99 23.42
N ASP A 207 9.32 -6.32 23.25
CA ASP A 207 8.78 -7.26 24.26
C ASP A 207 9.73 -7.43 25.46
N HIS A 208 11.01 -7.09 25.32
CA HIS A 208 11.99 -7.18 26.40
C HIS A 208 12.15 -5.90 27.26
N GLY A 209 11.48 -4.81 26.88
CA GLY A 209 11.59 -3.50 27.57
C GLY A 209 10.56 -3.23 28.67
N SER A 210 9.56 -4.09 28.90
CA SER A 210 8.46 -3.84 29.82
C SER A 210 8.55 -4.56 31.19
N GLU A 211 9.65 -5.24 31.50
CA GLU A 211 9.86 -5.93 32.77
C GLU A 211 10.85 -5.21 33.70
N GLU A 212 10.66 -3.94 34.00
CA GLU A 212 11.27 -3.34 35.22
C GLU A 212 10.35 -2.28 35.82
N HIS A 213 9.30 -2.70 36.49
CA HIS A 213 8.73 -2.05 37.71
C HIS A 213 7.59 -2.91 38.25
N ASN A 214 7.91 -3.83 39.18
CA ASN A 214 6.95 -4.34 40.14
C ASN A 214 7.50 -4.22 41.52
N GLU A 215 7.02 -3.22 42.21
CA GLU A 215 7.00 -3.20 43.67
C GLU A 215 5.89 -4.14 44.16
N GLU A 216 6.25 -4.91 45.18
CA GLU A 216 5.53 -5.88 45.98
C GLU A 216 4.02 -5.62 46.17
N HIS A 217 3.20 -6.58 45.81
CA HIS A 217 1.98 -6.94 46.52
C HIS A 217 1.72 -8.44 46.48
N ASP A 218 1.90 -9.11 47.65
CA ASP A 218 1.44 -10.45 47.96
C ASP A 218 -0.06 -10.62 47.72
N HIS A 219 -0.44 -11.55 46.85
CA HIS A 219 -1.69 -12.32 46.97
C HIS A 219 -1.55 -13.66 46.23
N GLU A 220 -1.55 -14.74 47.02
CA GLU A 220 -1.69 -16.13 46.59
C GLU A 220 -3.01 -16.33 45.85
N HIS A 221 -2.94 -16.80 44.57
CA HIS A 221 -3.95 -17.65 43.97
C HIS A 221 -3.29 -18.50 42.87
N ASP A 222 -3.23 -19.81 43.14
CA ASP A 222 -2.91 -20.87 42.18
C ASP A 222 -4.00 -20.93 41.09
N GLU A 223 -3.68 -20.66 39.86
CA GLU A 223 -4.30 -21.24 38.67
C GLU A 223 -3.22 -21.28 37.58
N GLU A 224 -2.86 -22.52 37.21
CA GLU A 224 -2.01 -22.81 36.05
C GLU A 224 -2.72 -22.37 34.79
N HIS A 225 -2.28 -21.27 34.18
CA HIS A 225 -2.56 -20.94 32.79
C HIS A 225 -1.28 -21.11 31.99
N ASP A 226 -1.24 -22.20 31.23
CA ASP A 226 -0.32 -22.38 30.11
C ASP A 226 -0.58 -21.25 29.10
N HIS A 227 0.21 -20.22 29.13
CA HIS A 227 0.30 -19.23 28.06
C HIS A 227 1.30 -19.74 27.03
N GLU A 228 0.78 -20.48 26.03
CA GLU A 228 1.46 -20.57 24.76
C GLU A 228 1.53 -19.16 24.19
N HIS A 229 2.73 -18.56 24.16
CA HIS A 229 3.01 -17.33 23.45
C HIS A 229 2.92 -17.64 21.95
N ASP A 230 1.72 -17.49 21.39
CA ASP A 230 1.56 -17.39 19.93
C ASP A 230 2.21 -16.06 19.49
N GLU A 231 3.32 -16.17 18.76
CA GLU A 231 3.94 -15.05 18.05
C GLU A 231 2.95 -14.51 16.99
N GLU A 232 2.08 -13.59 17.39
CA GLU A 232 1.11 -12.94 16.54
C GLU A 232 1.77 -11.81 15.75
N LEU A 233 2.41 -12.14 14.65
CA LEU A 233 2.90 -11.16 13.68
C LEU A 233 1.89 -10.93 12.56
N SER A 234 1.67 -9.68 12.15
CA SER A 234 0.69 -9.35 11.11
C SER A 234 1.18 -9.79 9.72
N LEU A 235 0.85 -11.01 9.36
CA LEU A 235 1.22 -11.62 8.10
C LEU A 235 0.00 -11.68 7.17
N ILE A 236 0.08 -11.05 6.01
CA ILE A 236 -0.88 -11.19 4.91
C ILE A 236 -0.16 -11.82 3.73
N HIS A 237 -0.78 -12.85 3.12
CA HIS A 237 -0.26 -13.50 1.91
C HIS A 237 -1.04 -13.06 0.68
N ILE A 238 -0.33 -12.79 -0.40
CA ILE A 238 -0.88 -12.54 -1.74
C ILE A 238 -0.50 -13.66 -2.67
#